data_029318760e293a381e6f93c01902da58
#
_entry.id   029318760e293a381e6f93c01902da58
#
_cell.length_a   1.000
_cell.length_b   1.000
_cell.length_c   1.000
_cell.angle_alpha   90.00
_cell.angle_beta   90.00
_cell.angle_gamma   90.00
#
_symmetry.space_group_name_H-M   'P 1'
#
loop_
_entity.id
_entity.type
_entity.pdbx_description
1 polymer ?
#
loop_
_entity_poly.entity_id
_entity_poly.type
_entity_poly.pdbx_seq_one_letter_code
_entity_poly.pdbx_strand_id
1 'polypeptide(L)'
;MTTPADHPLRLGFPVKVMGKPGLKSNDTRRWQKGPHLKCSLEHVDQILDYLAKERLDMYRLSSDLAPYATHPNMPQFHNMVAESDAELAAFGAKAKRLGIRLSFHPSQYVLLNAPNPELTRKSIWDLASQAEMLDRMGLDDEAVMVTHVGGVYDDHEASRARWIEGWEQCPEHVRRRLVLENDDIRFSCADVLWIHERTGVRLIFDYQHMWCLNPERLDMRETLEKFLASWPEGVRPKMHFSSPRTEMREIKQKITAKQRAAGEGGRIKKGETLKAPVKANARVKTVLRPPIWTGHSDFTNTFEFATFMRMAEGLTFDVMMEGKSKDISLLKLRPDLLRFAPDVAARFGIRADDAEWLAAYEAALDRGVAAEDEADVD
;
A
#
# COMPACT_ATOMS: atom_id res chain seq x y z
N MET A 1 -19.03 -20.45 17.01
CA MET A 1 -18.24 -19.32 16.48
C MET A 1 -17.05 -19.95 15.82
N THR A 2 -16.92 -19.80 14.49
CA THR A 2 -15.74 -20.25 13.73
C THR A 2 -14.53 -19.42 14.19
N THR A 3 -13.42 -20.06 14.45
CA THR A 3 -12.18 -19.36 14.80
C THR A 3 -11.63 -18.59 13.57
N PRO A 4 -10.88 -17.50 13.72
CA PRO A 4 -10.26 -16.80 12.60
C PRO A 4 -9.44 -17.70 11.66
N ALA A 5 -8.97 -18.85 12.16
CA ALA A 5 -8.24 -19.86 11.38
C ALA A 5 -9.12 -20.60 10.36
N ASP A 6 -10.44 -20.61 10.52
CA ASP A 6 -11.38 -21.37 9.66
C ASP A 6 -11.79 -20.63 8.38
N HIS A 7 -11.42 -19.35 8.25
CA HIS A 7 -11.70 -18.58 7.04
C HIS A 7 -10.48 -18.52 6.11
N PRO A 8 -10.68 -18.54 4.78
CA PRO A 8 -9.59 -18.31 3.83
C PRO A 8 -8.78 -17.06 4.16
N LEU A 9 -7.50 -17.06 3.78
CA LEU A 9 -6.66 -15.86 3.84
C LEU A 9 -7.21 -14.81 2.87
N ARG A 10 -7.12 -13.54 3.24
CA ARG A 10 -7.59 -12.44 2.39
C ARG A 10 -6.45 -11.87 1.55
N LEU A 11 -6.79 -11.48 0.32
CA LEU A 11 -5.94 -10.69 -0.55
C LEU A 11 -6.53 -9.30 -0.72
N GLY A 12 -5.69 -8.26 -0.69
CA GLY A 12 -6.14 -6.89 -0.86
C GLY A 12 -5.17 -6.03 -1.65
N PHE A 13 -5.59 -4.82 -2.01
CA PHE A 13 -4.79 -3.85 -2.72
C PHE A 13 -5.00 -2.42 -2.16
N PRO A 14 -4.06 -1.47 -2.44
CA PRO A 14 -4.15 -0.13 -1.88
C PRO A 14 -4.81 0.88 -2.82
N VAL A 15 -5.75 1.62 -2.28
CA VAL A 15 -6.28 2.93 -2.65
C VAL A 15 -6.95 3.00 -4.03
N LYS A 16 -6.18 2.92 -5.12
CA LYS A 16 -6.71 3.22 -6.46
C LYS A 16 -7.24 1.98 -7.14
N VAL A 17 -8.49 2.01 -7.59
CA VAL A 17 -9.06 1.02 -8.51
C VAL A 17 -8.67 1.41 -9.94
N MET A 18 -8.05 0.50 -10.67
CA MET A 18 -7.60 0.69 -12.06
C MET A 18 -8.45 -0.11 -13.05
N GLY A 19 -8.96 -1.28 -12.63
CA GLY A 19 -9.78 -2.17 -13.47
C GLY A 19 -11.20 -1.66 -13.75
N LYS A 20 -11.65 -0.61 -13.05
CA LYS A 20 -12.94 0.02 -13.28
C LYS A 20 -12.81 1.54 -13.32
N PRO A 21 -12.77 2.16 -14.52
CA PRO A 21 -12.69 3.60 -14.65
C PRO A 21 -13.84 4.34 -13.95
N GLY A 22 -13.55 5.50 -13.37
CA GLY A 22 -14.54 6.37 -12.73
C GLY A 22 -14.66 6.20 -11.22
N LEU A 23 -14.19 5.10 -10.63
CA LEU A 23 -14.14 4.95 -9.18
C LEU A 23 -13.07 5.86 -8.57
N LYS A 24 -13.43 6.55 -7.49
CA LYS A 24 -12.56 7.49 -6.78
C LYS A 24 -12.34 7.00 -5.36
N SER A 25 -11.10 7.15 -4.86
CA SER A 25 -10.71 6.75 -3.51
C SER A 25 -10.94 7.82 -2.44
N ASN A 26 -11.20 9.05 -2.83
CA ASN A 26 -11.46 10.19 -1.95
C ASN A 26 -11.98 11.40 -2.72
N ASP A 27 -12.37 12.44 -2.01
CA ASP A 27 -12.73 13.73 -2.60
C ASP A 27 -11.46 14.55 -2.90
N THR A 28 -11.06 14.59 -4.17
CA THR A 28 -9.84 15.28 -4.62
C THR A 28 -10.05 16.74 -4.99
N ARG A 29 -11.21 17.31 -4.68
CA ARG A 29 -11.47 18.74 -4.93
C ARG A 29 -10.47 19.60 -4.14
N ARG A 30 -10.09 20.75 -4.72
CA ARG A 30 -9.26 21.72 -4.01
C ARG A 30 -10.05 22.34 -2.85
N TRP A 31 -9.35 22.81 -1.81
CA TRP A 31 -9.94 23.38 -0.60
C TRP A 31 -10.99 24.48 -0.88
N GLN A 32 -10.81 25.32 -1.94
CA GLN A 32 -11.77 26.36 -2.32
C GLN A 32 -13.14 25.80 -2.77
N LYS A 33 -13.21 24.52 -3.10
CA LYS A 33 -14.43 23.81 -3.52
C LYS A 33 -15.11 23.05 -2.38
N GLY A 34 -14.62 23.22 -1.16
CA GLY A 34 -15.17 22.58 0.05
C GLY A 34 -15.18 21.06 -0.04
N PRO A 35 -14.01 20.38 -0.21
CA PRO A 35 -13.97 18.92 -0.16
C PRO A 35 -14.39 18.45 1.24
N HIS A 36 -15.02 17.26 1.31
CA HIS A 36 -15.55 16.76 2.57
C HIS A 36 -15.48 15.24 2.65
N LEU A 37 -15.29 14.71 3.87
CA LEU A 37 -15.26 13.28 4.14
C LEU A 37 -16.53 12.54 3.66
N LYS A 38 -17.72 13.14 3.81
CA LYS A 38 -18.98 12.56 3.32
C LYS A 38 -18.91 12.22 1.82
N CYS A 39 -18.39 13.14 1.00
CA CYS A 39 -18.21 12.89 -0.43
C CYS A 39 -17.16 11.79 -0.70
N SER A 40 -16.08 11.74 0.10
CA SER A 40 -15.13 10.65 0.03
C SER A 40 -15.78 9.30 0.36
N LEU A 41 -16.63 9.25 1.40
CA LEU A 41 -17.35 8.04 1.80
C LEU A 41 -18.32 7.56 0.71
N GLU A 42 -19.03 8.46 0.02
CA GLU A 42 -19.85 8.13 -1.14
C GLU A 42 -19.02 7.50 -2.28
N HIS A 43 -17.79 7.96 -2.47
CA HIS A 43 -16.89 7.40 -3.48
C HIS A 43 -16.39 6.02 -3.09
N VAL A 44 -15.91 5.83 -1.85
CA VAL A 44 -15.38 4.52 -1.42
C VAL A 44 -16.48 3.51 -1.14
N ASP A 45 -17.72 3.94 -0.92
CA ASP A 45 -18.89 3.06 -0.85
C ASP A 45 -19.12 2.30 -2.18
N GLN A 46 -18.93 2.99 -3.30
CA GLN A 46 -18.93 2.37 -4.64
C GLN A 46 -17.76 1.40 -4.84
N ILE A 47 -16.62 1.66 -4.18
CA ILE A 47 -15.49 0.72 -4.18
C ILE A 47 -15.86 -0.55 -3.41
N LEU A 48 -16.56 -0.47 -2.27
CA LEU A 48 -17.03 -1.67 -1.56
C LEU A 48 -17.92 -2.56 -2.45
N ASP A 49 -18.81 -1.98 -3.25
CA ASP A 49 -19.64 -2.73 -4.20
C ASP A 49 -18.79 -3.41 -5.30
N TYR A 50 -17.76 -2.69 -5.78
CA TYR A 50 -16.79 -3.25 -6.72
C TYR A 50 -16.02 -4.43 -6.10
N LEU A 51 -15.49 -4.25 -4.88
CA LEU A 51 -14.75 -5.29 -4.17
C LEU A 51 -15.60 -6.55 -3.96
N ALA A 52 -16.87 -6.38 -3.53
CA ALA A 52 -17.79 -7.48 -3.35
C ALA A 52 -18.07 -8.22 -4.67
N LYS A 53 -18.27 -7.49 -5.77
CA LYS A 53 -18.47 -8.05 -7.11
C LYS A 53 -17.26 -8.87 -7.56
N GLU A 54 -16.05 -8.31 -7.38
CA GLU A 54 -14.80 -8.97 -7.80
C GLU A 54 -14.26 -9.94 -6.73
N ARG A 55 -15.00 -10.17 -5.63
CA ARG A 55 -14.61 -11.07 -4.52
C ARG A 55 -13.24 -10.73 -3.94
N LEU A 56 -13.02 -9.43 -3.65
CA LEU A 56 -11.82 -8.90 -3.04
C LEU A 56 -12.12 -8.53 -1.58
N ASP A 57 -11.41 -9.13 -0.64
CA ASP A 57 -11.81 -9.16 0.77
C ASP A 57 -11.02 -8.20 1.65
N MET A 58 -10.08 -7.42 1.09
CA MET A 58 -9.29 -6.44 1.83
C MET A 58 -8.97 -5.22 0.98
N TYR A 59 -9.05 -4.05 1.61
CA TYR A 59 -8.80 -2.77 0.93
C TYR A 59 -8.10 -1.77 1.85
N ARG A 60 -7.13 -1.05 1.31
CA ARG A 60 -6.45 0.06 1.99
C ARG A 60 -7.05 1.39 1.53
N LEU A 61 -7.69 2.08 2.46
CA LEU A 61 -8.27 3.41 2.25
C LEU A 61 -7.17 4.45 1.96
N SER A 62 -7.55 5.53 1.27
CA SER A 62 -6.66 6.67 1.03
C SER A 62 -6.30 7.37 2.33
N SER A 63 -5.03 7.73 2.52
CA SER A 63 -4.59 8.60 3.63
C SER A 63 -5.30 9.95 3.62
N ASP A 64 -5.78 10.41 2.45
CA ASP A 64 -6.50 11.66 2.26
C ASP A 64 -8.03 11.46 2.23
N LEU A 65 -8.56 10.39 2.87
CA LEU A 65 -10.00 10.12 2.93
C LEU A 65 -10.78 11.30 3.52
N ALA A 66 -10.24 11.93 4.58
CA ALA A 66 -10.73 13.19 5.16
C ALA A 66 -9.83 14.36 4.69
N PRO A 67 -10.15 15.02 3.56
CA PRO A 67 -9.27 16.02 2.96
C PRO A 67 -9.07 17.22 3.87
N TYR A 68 -7.83 17.62 4.12
CA TYR A 68 -7.45 18.75 4.97
C TYR A 68 -7.86 18.67 6.45
N ALA A 69 -8.39 17.54 6.94
CA ALA A 69 -8.90 17.41 8.32
C ALA A 69 -7.87 17.76 9.39
N THR A 70 -6.58 17.60 9.10
CA THR A 70 -5.47 17.88 10.02
C THR A 70 -4.53 18.98 9.49
N HIS A 71 -5.01 19.78 8.54
CA HIS A 71 -4.22 20.88 8.00
C HIS A 71 -4.21 22.08 8.98
N PRO A 72 -3.06 22.50 9.56
CA PRO A 72 -3.01 23.44 10.68
C PRO A 72 -3.63 24.81 10.36
N ASN A 73 -3.59 25.25 9.11
CA ASN A 73 -4.08 26.56 8.68
C ASN A 73 -5.49 26.50 8.05
N MET A 74 -6.22 25.40 8.20
CA MET A 74 -7.55 25.23 7.59
C MET A 74 -8.58 24.69 8.61
N PRO A 75 -8.86 25.44 9.69
CA PRO A 75 -9.71 24.98 10.79
C PRO A 75 -11.15 24.64 10.35
N GLN A 76 -11.61 25.16 9.21
CA GLN A 76 -12.93 24.87 8.65
C GLN A 76 -13.10 23.38 8.25
N PHE A 77 -12.01 22.58 8.17
CA PHE A 77 -12.06 21.16 7.83
C PHE A 77 -11.83 20.23 9.04
N HIS A 78 -11.48 20.79 10.22
CA HIS A 78 -11.05 19.94 11.36
C HIS A 78 -12.17 19.08 11.93
N ASN A 79 -13.43 19.49 11.82
CA ASN A 79 -14.56 18.78 12.41
C ASN A 79 -15.21 17.74 11.49
N MET A 80 -14.73 17.59 10.24
CA MET A 80 -15.42 16.77 9.24
C MET A 80 -15.55 15.29 9.63
N VAL A 81 -14.66 14.75 10.46
CA VAL A 81 -14.76 13.37 10.96
C VAL A 81 -15.99 13.26 11.88
N ALA A 82 -16.12 14.15 12.84
CA ALA A 82 -17.28 14.18 13.75
C ALA A 82 -18.60 14.49 13.01
N GLU A 83 -18.57 15.37 12.02
CA GLU A 83 -19.71 15.72 11.17
C GLU A 83 -20.19 14.59 10.27
N SER A 84 -19.35 13.54 10.08
CA SER A 84 -19.61 12.38 9.21
C SER A 84 -19.86 11.09 10.01
N ASP A 85 -20.24 11.18 11.26
CA ASP A 85 -20.38 10.02 12.16
C ASP A 85 -21.36 8.97 11.61
N ALA A 86 -22.54 9.40 11.17
CA ALA A 86 -23.56 8.50 10.61
C ALA A 86 -23.09 7.81 9.32
N GLU A 87 -22.42 8.54 8.43
CA GLU A 87 -21.90 8.02 7.18
C GLU A 87 -20.73 7.04 7.43
N LEU A 88 -19.85 7.35 8.39
CA LEU A 88 -18.78 6.44 8.81
C LEU A 88 -19.35 5.14 9.38
N ALA A 89 -20.33 5.22 10.27
CA ALA A 89 -21.00 4.05 10.84
C ALA A 89 -21.68 3.19 9.77
N ALA A 90 -22.36 3.82 8.81
CA ALA A 90 -23.01 3.12 7.70
C ALA A 90 -22.00 2.41 6.78
N PHE A 91 -20.90 3.10 6.43
CA PHE A 91 -19.83 2.56 5.61
C PHE A 91 -19.14 1.36 6.30
N GLY A 92 -18.81 1.48 7.58
CA GLY A 92 -18.22 0.39 8.36
C GLY A 92 -19.16 -0.81 8.51
N ALA A 93 -20.46 -0.57 8.72
CA ALA A 93 -21.47 -1.63 8.75
C ALA A 93 -21.56 -2.36 7.40
N LYS A 94 -21.48 -1.64 6.28
CA LYS A 94 -21.45 -2.24 4.93
C LYS A 94 -20.18 -3.07 4.73
N ALA A 95 -19.01 -2.57 5.08
CA ALA A 95 -17.74 -3.29 4.98
C ALA A 95 -17.77 -4.60 5.78
N LYS A 96 -18.26 -4.56 7.04
CA LYS A 96 -18.43 -5.76 7.88
C LYS A 96 -19.40 -6.78 7.27
N ARG A 97 -20.55 -6.34 6.77
CA ARG A 97 -21.53 -7.22 6.12
C ARG A 97 -20.97 -7.91 4.88
N LEU A 98 -20.09 -7.22 4.14
CA LEU A 98 -19.42 -7.76 2.96
C LEU A 98 -18.16 -8.58 3.29
N GLY A 99 -17.74 -8.65 4.55
CA GLY A 99 -16.51 -9.34 4.97
C GLY A 99 -15.22 -8.66 4.53
N ILE A 100 -15.28 -7.37 4.17
CA ILE A 100 -14.13 -6.62 3.66
C ILE A 100 -13.33 -6.02 4.81
N ARG A 101 -12.07 -6.42 4.94
CA ARG A 101 -11.09 -5.84 5.88
C ARG A 101 -10.59 -4.50 5.35
N LEU A 102 -10.68 -3.46 6.19
CA LEU A 102 -10.21 -2.11 5.87
C LEU A 102 -8.94 -1.76 6.67
N SER A 103 -8.10 -0.91 6.10
CA SER A 103 -6.92 -0.38 6.78
C SER A 103 -6.52 0.97 6.21
N PHE A 104 -5.67 1.72 6.94
CA PHE A 104 -4.97 2.88 6.42
C PHE A 104 -3.46 2.62 6.28
N HIS A 105 -2.82 3.45 5.50
CA HIS A 105 -1.38 3.64 5.51
C HIS A 105 -1.15 5.16 5.40
N PRO A 106 -0.91 5.83 6.53
CA PRO A 106 -0.64 7.27 6.57
C PRO A 106 0.44 7.68 5.57
N SER A 107 0.44 8.95 5.20
CA SER A 107 1.48 9.51 4.34
C SER A 107 2.88 9.28 4.92
N GLN A 108 3.88 9.11 4.07
CA GLN A 108 5.29 8.98 4.46
C GLN A 108 5.84 10.17 5.27
N TYR A 109 5.08 11.25 5.39
CA TYR A 109 5.43 12.42 6.20
C TYR A 109 4.87 12.34 7.63
N VAL A 110 4.07 11.33 7.94
CA VAL A 110 3.54 11.06 9.28
C VAL A 110 4.57 10.21 10.02
N LEU A 111 5.42 10.89 10.83
CA LEU A 111 6.60 10.31 11.46
C LEU A 111 6.57 10.56 12.97
N LEU A 112 6.75 9.50 13.76
CA LEU A 112 6.86 9.60 15.22
C LEU A 112 8.29 9.89 15.68
N ASN A 113 9.29 9.73 14.83
CA ASN A 113 10.71 9.90 15.16
C ASN A 113 11.32 11.24 14.72
N ALA A 114 10.50 12.22 14.34
CA ALA A 114 10.99 13.51 13.89
C ALA A 114 11.75 14.24 15.01
N PRO A 115 12.95 14.82 14.73
CA PRO A 115 13.69 15.59 15.74
C PRO A 115 12.94 16.86 16.19
N ASN A 116 12.07 17.39 15.34
CA ASN A 116 11.22 18.53 15.67
C ASN A 116 9.93 18.06 16.35
N PRO A 117 9.66 18.37 17.62
CA PRO A 117 8.47 17.95 18.34
C PRO A 117 7.15 18.43 17.70
N GLU A 118 7.16 19.56 16.99
CA GLU A 118 5.98 20.05 16.26
C GLU A 118 5.54 19.07 15.17
N LEU A 119 6.51 18.46 14.45
CA LEU A 119 6.22 17.49 13.44
C LEU A 119 5.66 16.19 14.04
N THR A 120 6.19 15.77 15.19
CA THR A 120 5.67 14.61 15.93
C THR A 120 4.23 14.86 16.39
N ARG A 121 3.93 16.03 16.98
CA ARG A 121 2.55 16.41 17.37
C ARG A 121 1.59 16.41 16.20
N LYS A 122 2.03 16.96 15.06
CA LYS A 122 1.23 16.94 13.84
C LYS A 122 0.98 15.52 13.34
N SER A 123 2.00 14.67 13.37
CA SER A 123 1.88 13.26 12.99
C SER A 123 0.90 12.51 13.90
N ILE A 124 0.95 12.74 15.22
CA ILE A 124 0.00 12.17 16.17
C ILE A 124 -1.42 12.64 15.87
N TRP A 125 -1.62 13.88 15.50
CA TRP A 125 -2.93 14.41 15.10
C TRP A 125 -3.45 13.72 13.83
N ASP A 126 -2.61 13.53 12.81
CA ASP A 126 -2.96 12.79 11.59
C ASP A 126 -3.36 11.34 11.93
N LEU A 127 -2.59 10.66 12.77
CA LEU A 127 -2.88 9.30 13.24
C LEU A 127 -4.18 9.25 14.06
N ALA A 128 -4.40 10.22 14.94
CA ALA A 128 -5.62 10.29 15.76
C ALA A 128 -6.88 10.45 14.88
N SER A 129 -6.81 11.29 13.85
CA SER A 129 -7.91 11.46 12.91
C SER A 129 -8.25 10.16 12.15
N GLN A 130 -7.23 9.40 11.70
CA GLN A 130 -7.46 8.13 11.02
C GLN A 130 -7.95 7.04 11.97
N ALA A 131 -7.42 6.97 13.20
CA ALA A 131 -7.90 6.05 14.22
C ALA A 131 -9.36 6.33 14.58
N GLU A 132 -9.73 7.60 14.74
CA GLU A 132 -11.11 8.03 14.99
C GLU A 132 -12.06 7.60 13.87
N MET A 133 -11.65 7.74 12.60
CA MET A 133 -12.46 7.25 11.47
C MET A 133 -12.72 5.74 11.57
N LEU A 134 -11.69 4.92 11.86
CA LEU A 134 -11.86 3.47 12.01
C LEU A 134 -12.74 3.12 13.21
N ASP A 135 -12.64 3.85 14.31
CA ASP A 135 -13.47 3.66 15.50
C ASP A 135 -14.94 4.01 15.22
N ARG A 136 -15.21 5.14 14.54
CA ARG A 136 -16.57 5.54 14.14
C ARG A 136 -17.19 4.63 13.07
N MET A 137 -16.38 3.97 12.25
CA MET A 137 -16.81 2.88 11.37
C MET A 137 -17.19 1.62 12.17
N GLY A 138 -16.90 1.57 13.46
CA GLY A 138 -17.16 0.41 14.34
C GLY A 138 -16.36 -0.83 13.95
N LEU A 139 -15.17 -0.65 13.37
CA LEU A 139 -14.29 -1.75 12.95
C LEU A 139 -13.52 -2.33 14.14
N ASP A 140 -13.24 -3.62 14.07
CA ASP A 140 -12.44 -4.36 15.06
C ASP A 140 -10.95 -4.04 15.00
N ASP A 141 -10.14 -4.79 15.75
CA ASP A 141 -8.69 -4.60 15.86
C ASP A 141 -7.90 -5.12 14.65
N GLU A 142 -8.56 -5.76 13.67
CA GLU A 142 -7.95 -6.06 12.36
C GLU A 142 -7.81 -4.80 11.48
N ALA A 143 -8.58 -3.74 11.76
CA ALA A 143 -8.50 -2.46 11.06
C ALA A 143 -7.38 -1.60 11.63
N VAL A 144 -6.27 -1.52 10.92
CA VAL A 144 -5.01 -0.92 11.40
C VAL A 144 -4.52 0.22 10.52
N MET A 145 -3.64 1.04 11.09
CA MET A 145 -2.86 2.08 10.40
C MET A 145 -1.40 1.63 10.34
N VAL A 146 -0.85 1.50 9.13
CA VAL A 146 0.54 1.06 8.94
C VAL A 146 1.45 2.26 8.82
N THR A 147 2.54 2.30 9.58
CA THR A 147 3.58 3.33 9.47
C THR A 147 4.96 2.71 9.43
N HIS A 148 5.93 3.47 8.88
CA HIS A 148 7.35 3.18 8.99
C HIS A 148 7.98 3.93 10.16
N VAL A 149 9.21 3.56 10.52
CA VAL A 149 9.96 4.27 11.56
C VAL A 149 10.22 5.72 11.13
N GLY A 150 10.67 5.94 9.90
CA GLY A 150 10.86 7.26 9.33
C GLY A 150 12.29 7.61 8.92
N GLY A 151 12.76 8.81 9.25
CA GLY A 151 14.11 9.29 8.90
C GLY A 151 15.18 8.83 9.88
N VAL A 152 16.41 8.65 9.40
CA VAL A 152 17.58 8.35 10.26
C VAL A 152 18.13 9.61 10.93
N TYR A 153 18.02 10.78 10.29
CA TYR A 153 18.47 12.07 10.84
C TYR A 153 19.91 12.05 11.36
N ASP A 154 20.82 11.42 10.62
CA ASP A 154 22.24 11.25 10.91
C ASP A 154 22.60 10.38 12.13
N ASP A 155 21.61 9.86 12.87
CA ASP A 155 21.81 8.96 14.01
C ASP A 155 20.67 7.90 14.04
N HIS A 156 21.03 6.70 13.64
CA HIS A 156 20.10 5.58 13.49
C HIS A 156 19.53 5.13 14.86
N GLU A 157 20.38 5.00 15.88
CA GLU A 157 19.95 4.55 17.20
C GLU A 157 19.07 5.60 17.90
N ALA A 158 19.49 6.86 17.87
CA ALA A 158 18.68 7.95 18.39
C ALA A 158 17.33 8.06 17.66
N SER A 159 17.30 7.77 16.36
CA SER A 159 16.04 7.79 15.57
C SER A 159 15.06 6.68 15.99
N ARG A 160 15.56 5.49 16.32
CA ARG A 160 14.72 4.42 16.89
C ARG A 160 14.21 4.81 18.29
N ALA A 161 15.07 5.38 19.15
CA ALA A 161 14.68 5.84 20.47
C ALA A 161 13.60 6.92 20.41
N ARG A 162 13.77 7.94 19.54
CA ARG A 162 12.74 8.98 19.32
C ARG A 162 11.41 8.42 18.84
N TRP A 163 11.42 7.33 18.07
CA TRP A 163 10.16 6.68 17.69
C TRP A 163 9.40 6.17 18.91
N ILE A 164 10.10 5.58 19.88
CA ILE A 164 9.51 5.13 21.16
C ILE A 164 8.94 6.32 21.93
N GLU A 165 9.69 7.42 22.05
CA GLU A 165 9.21 8.65 22.68
C GLU A 165 7.95 9.21 22.00
N GLY A 166 7.88 9.17 20.67
CA GLY A 166 6.72 9.56 19.90
C GLY A 166 5.53 8.62 20.10
N TRP A 167 5.78 7.31 20.18
CA TRP A 167 4.77 6.30 20.50
C TRP A 167 4.15 6.51 21.87
N GLU A 168 4.95 6.81 22.90
CA GLU A 168 4.48 7.08 24.26
C GLU A 168 3.55 8.28 24.33
N GLN A 169 3.71 9.27 23.45
CA GLN A 169 2.84 10.45 23.32
C GLN A 169 1.52 10.14 22.61
N CYS A 170 1.41 9.00 21.90
CA CYS A 170 0.18 8.66 21.20
C CYS A 170 -0.95 8.29 22.18
N PRO A 171 -2.18 8.80 21.94
CA PRO A 171 -3.37 8.34 22.67
C PRO A 171 -3.62 6.85 22.51
N GLU A 172 -4.31 6.24 23.48
CA GLU A 172 -4.63 4.80 23.50
C GLU A 172 -5.29 4.31 22.20
N HIS A 173 -6.31 5.02 21.70
CA HIS A 173 -7.01 4.64 20.47
C HIS A 173 -6.10 4.65 19.23
N VAL A 174 -5.05 5.48 19.20
CA VAL A 174 -4.02 5.46 18.18
C VAL A 174 -3.14 4.22 18.35
N ARG A 175 -2.60 4.00 19.56
CA ARG A 175 -1.71 2.85 19.85
C ARG A 175 -2.38 1.51 19.56
N ARG A 176 -3.67 1.39 19.86
CA ARG A 176 -4.45 0.19 19.55
C ARG A 176 -4.50 -0.14 18.06
N ARG A 177 -4.46 0.86 17.19
CA ARG A 177 -4.60 0.69 15.74
C ARG A 177 -3.30 0.81 14.96
N LEU A 178 -2.27 1.41 15.54
CA LEU A 178 -1.00 1.60 14.89
C LEU A 178 -0.21 0.29 14.81
N VAL A 179 0.37 0.03 13.64
CA VAL A 179 1.29 -1.07 13.39
C VAL A 179 2.53 -0.56 12.67
N LEU A 180 3.68 -1.16 12.94
CA LEU A 180 4.97 -0.72 12.45
C LEU A 180 5.50 -1.69 11.39
N GLU A 181 5.91 -1.18 10.25
CA GLU A 181 6.42 -1.92 9.10
C GLU A 181 7.93 -1.76 8.96
N ASN A 182 8.64 -2.84 8.60
CA ASN A 182 10.04 -2.78 8.19
C ASN A 182 10.21 -2.01 6.87
N ASP A 183 11.37 -1.39 6.67
CA ASP A 183 11.68 -0.45 5.59
C ASP A 183 12.66 -1.10 4.58
N ASP A 184 12.68 -0.59 3.36
CA ASP A 184 13.55 -1.09 2.28
C ASP A 184 14.95 -0.44 2.26
N ILE A 185 15.20 0.62 3.05
CA ILE A 185 16.43 1.43 2.97
C ILE A 185 17.04 1.76 4.34
N ARG A 186 16.24 1.96 5.40
CA ARG A 186 16.68 2.59 6.65
C ARG A 186 16.55 1.73 7.89
N PHE A 187 15.39 1.12 8.10
CA PHE A 187 15.08 0.37 9.31
C PHE A 187 14.67 -1.05 8.97
N SER A 188 15.58 -1.99 9.24
CA SER A 188 15.43 -3.41 8.96
C SER A 188 14.36 -4.09 9.83
N CYS A 189 14.11 -5.37 9.55
CA CYS A 189 13.29 -6.21 10.43
C CYS A 189 13.82 -6.25 11.86
N ALA A 190 15.15 -6.27 12.07
CA ALA A 190 15.75 -6.23 13.40
C ALA A 190 15.44 -4.93 14.15
N ASP A 191 15.43 -3.80 13.44
CA ASP A 191 15.12 -2.50 14.01
C ASP A 191 13.69 -2.42 14.53
N VAL A 192 12.71 -2.88 13.74
CA VAL A 192 11.32 -2.83 14.17
C VAL A 192 11.00 -3.89 15.24
N LEU A 193 11.69 -5.03 15.24
CA LEU A 193 11.62 -5.99 16.35
C LEU A 193 12.17 -5.36 17.65
N TRP A 194 13.28 -4.66 17.58
CA TRP A 194 13.86 -3.94 18.73
C TRP A 194 12.89 -2.89 19.30
N ILE A 195 12.13 -2.19 18.45
CA ILE A 195 11.08 -1.25 18.86
C ILE A 195 9.90 -2.00 19.47
N HIS A 196 9.46 -3.09 18.85
CA HIS A 196 8.38 -3.93 19.37
C HIS A 196 8.64 -4.43 20.79
N GLU A 197 9.82 -4.95 21.05
CA GLU A 197 10.22 -5.45 22.38
C GLU A 197 10.09 -4.39 23.48
N ARG A 198 10.15 -3.11 23.15
CA ARG A 198 10.10 -1.98 24.10
C ARG A 198 8.74 -1.30 24.20
N THR A 199 7.90 -1.47 23.20
CA THR A 199 6.63 -0.73 23.09
C THR A 199 5.42 -1.65 23.03
N GLY A 200 5.59 -2.91 22.63
CA GLY A 200 4.48 -3.81 22.32
C GLY A 200 3.74 -3.45 21.03
N VAL A 201 4.24 -2.51 20.19
CA VAL A 201 3.60 -2.18 18.91
C VAL A 201 3.53 -3.41 18.01
N ARG A 202 2.38 -3.66 17.41
CA ARG A 202 2.21 -4.75 16.43
C ARG A 202 3.02 -4.48 15.17
N LEU A 203 3.52 -5.53 14.53
CA LEU A 203 4.40 -5.44 13.37
C LEU A 203 3.70 -5.88 12.08
N ILE A 204 4.03 -5.21 10.99
CA ILE A 204 3.73 -5.60 9.62
C ILE A 204 5.02 -6.05 8.96
N PHE A 205 5.03 -7.29 8.50
CA PHE A 205 6.12 -7.81 7.69
C PHE A 205 5.91 -7.40 6.24
N ASP A 206 6.85 -6.66 5.66
CA ASP A 206 6.92 -6.47 4.20
C ASP A 206 8.01 -7.36 3.63
N TYR A 207 7.59 -8.26 2.73
CA TYR A 207 8.43 -9.24 2.07
C TYR A 207 9.54 -8.61 1.22
N GLN A 208 9.20 -7.64 0.38
CA GLN A 208 10.16 -7.00 -0.51
C GLN A 208 11.14 -6.14 0.27
N HIS A 209 10.68 -5.42 1.29
CA HIS A 209 11.53 -4.60 2.13
C HIS A 209 12.57 -5.45 2.86
N MET A 210 12.21 -6.64 3.35
CA MET A 210 13.20 -7.54 3.96
C MET A 210 14.27 -8.01 2.96
N TRP A 211 13.90 -8.26 1.69
CA TRP A 211 14.89 -8.56 0.65
C TRP A 211 15.82 -7.37 0.36
N CYS A 212 15.30 -6.15 0.42
CA CYS A 212 16.08 -4.94 0.16
C CYS A 212 17.00 -4.59 1.32
N LEU A 213 16.59 -4.83 2.57
CA LEU A 213 17.30 -4.43 3.78
C LEU A 213 17.27 -5.53 4.85
N ASN A 214 18.27 -6.39 4.84
CA ASN A 214 18.48 -7.44 5.85
C ASN A 214 19.99 -7.57 6.18
N PRO A 215 20.61 -6.52 6.75
CA PRO A 215 22.04 -6.53 7.06
C PRO A 215 22.39 -7.57 8.14
N GLU A 216 21.46 -7.90 9.02
CA GLU A 216 21.60 -8.91 10.08
C GLU A 216 21.48 -10.34 9.55
N ARG A 217 21.07 -10.52 8.28
CA ARG A 217 20.86 -11.83 7.64
C ARG A 217 19.87 -12.71 8.39
N LEU A 218 18.80 -12.10 8.88
CA LEU A 218 17.73 -12.83 9.55
C LEU A 218 17.08 -13.83 8.59
N ASP A 219 16.72 -15.01 9.13
CA ASP A 219 15.92 -15.97 8.38
C ASP A 219 14.50 -15.42 8.14
N MET A 220 14.01 -15.61 6.93
CA MET A 220 12.72 -15.02 6.52
C MET A 220 11.54 -15.65 7.26
N ARG A 221 11.54 -16.98 7.42
CA ARG A 221 10.43 -17.67 8.08
C ARG A 221 10.38 -17.34 9.57
N GLU A 222 11.51 -17.44 10.25
CA GLU A 222 11.61 -17.11 11.69
C GLU A 222 11.24 -15.65 11.94
N THR A 223 11.63 -14.75 11.05
CA THR A 223 11.28 -13.31 11.14
C THR A 223 9.79 -13.11 10.96
N LEU A 224 9.20 -13.73 9.93
CA LEU A 224 7.74 -13.67 9.71
C LEU A 224 6.99 -14.19 10.95
N GLU A 225 7.38 -15.33 11.53
CA GLU A 225 6.75 -15.89 12.72
C GLU A 225 6.78 -14.89 13.91
N LYS A 226 7.91 -14.22 14.14
CA LYS A 226 8.03 -13.17 15.19
C LYS A 226 7.11 -11.99 14.92
N PHE A 227 7.00 -11.55 13.67
CA PHE A 227 6.10 -10.46 13.28
C PHE A 227 4.63 -10.84 13.51
N LEU A 228 4.23 -12.04 13.10
CA LEU A 228 2.87 -12.54 13.33
C LEU A 228 2.56 -12.69 14.81
N ALA A 229 3.51 -13.15 15.61
CA ALA A 229 3.37 -13.30 17.08
C ALA A 229 3.22 -11.96 17.81
N SER A 230 3.54 -10.82 17.18
CA SER A 230 3.31 -9.48 17.76
C SER A 230 1.83 -9.09 17.82
N TRP A 231 0.95 -9.84 17.16
CA TRP A 231 -0.48 -9.56 17.12
C TRP A 231 -1.21 -10.26 18.27
N PRO A 232 -2.25 -9.63 18.83
CA PRO A 232 -3.05 -10.24 19.89
C PRO A 232 -3.72 -11.53 19.43
N GLU A 233 -3.94 -12.45 20.36
CA GLU A 233 -4.71 -13.66 20.09
C GLU A 233 -6.12 -13.31 19.56
N GLY A 234 -6.58 -14.03 18.57
CA GLY A 234 -7.88 -13.80 17.92
C GLY A 234 -7.92 -12.67 16.89
N VAL A 235 -6.85 -11.90 16.76
CA VAL A 235 -6.72 -10.85 15.73
C VAL A 235 -5.83 -11.37 14.60
N ARG A 236 -6.39 -11.52 13.38
CA ARG A 236 -5.62 -12.03 12.25
C ARG A 236 -4.55 -11.02 11.83
N PRO A 237 -3.26 -11.40 11.80
CA PRO A 237 -2.20 -10.56 11.29
C PRO A 237 -2.41 -10.17 9.83
N LYS A 238 -1.75 -9.10 9.43
CA LYS A 238 -1.64 -8.66 8.03
C LYS A 238 -0.16 -8.46 7.70
N MET A 239 0.21 -8.75 6.47
CA MET A 239 1.52 -8.44 5.92
C MET A 239 1.40 -7.72 4.57
N HIS A 240 2.53 -7.20 4.07
CA HIS A 240 2.64 -6.65 2.73
C HIS A 240 3.49 -7.55 1.83
N PHE A 241 3.08 -7.65 0.58
CA PHE A 241 3.84 -8.37 -0.45
C PHE A 241 3.88 -7.58 -1.75
N SER A 242 5.05 -7.49 -2.32
CA SER A 242 5.25 -7.08 -3.71
C SER A 242 6.47 -7.78 -4.29
N SER A 243 6.50 -7.90 -5.61
CA SER A 243 7.68 -8.34 -6.34
C SER A 243 8.55 -7.14 -6.70
N PRO A 244 9.88 -7.29 -6.75
CA PRO A 244 10.76 -6.22 -7.19
C PRO A 244 10.51 -5.90 -8.67
N ARG A 245 10.72 -4.64 -9.03
CA ARG A 245 10.60 -4.22 -10.42
C ARG A 245 11.77 -4.70 -11.24
N THR A 246 11.46 -5.55 -12.23
CA THR A 246 12.44 -6.10 -13.17
C THR A 246 12.41 -5.43 -14.54
N GLU A 247 11.38 -4.65 -14.85
CA GLU A 247 11.17 -4.03 -16.15
C GLU A 247 11.95 -2.73 -16.31
N MET A 248 12.48 -2.48 -17.51
CA MET A 248 12.95 -1.17 -17.91
C MET A 248 11.75 -0.22 -18.08
N ARG A 249 11.91 1.04 -17.68
CA ARG A 249 10.89 2.07 -17.84
C ARG A 249 11.34 3.18 -18.76
N GLU A 250 10.46 3.54 -19.67
CA GLU A 250 10.54 4.81 -20.34
C GLU A 250 10.08 5.94 -19.43
N ILE A 251 10.95 6.90 -19.17
CA ILE A 251 10.59 8.11 -18.42
C ILE A 251 10.78 9.36 -19.28
N LYS A 252 9.83 10.27 -19.18
CA LYS A 252 9.93 11.60 -19.81
C LYS A 252 10.71 12.53 -18.88
N GLN A 253 11.91 12.91 -19.26
CA GLN A 253 12.78 13.80 -18.49
C GLN A 253 12.81 15.20 -19.12
N LYS A 254 12.56 16.24 -18.32
CA LYS A 254 12.73 17.63 -18.77
C LYS A 254 14.19 17.91 -19.11
N ILE A 255 14.41 18.55 -20.25
CA ILE A 255 15.73 18.97 -20.71
C ILE A 255 16.04 20.34 -20.11
N THR A 256 17.10 20.46 -19.36
CA THR A 256 17.54 21.75 -18.79
C THR A 256 18.08 22.67 -19.88
N ALA A 257 18.06 23.98 -19.64
CA ALA A 257 18.65 24.97 -20.57
C ALA A 257 20.13 24.69 -20.87
N LYS A 258 20.90 24.25 -19.87
CA LYS A 258 22.32 23.88 -19.97
C LYS A 258 22.52 22.67 -20.90
N GLN A 259 21.68 21.66 -20.79
CA GLN A 259 21.72 20.47 -21.65
C GLN A 259 21.33 20.80 -23.11
N ARG A 260 20.43 21.78 -23.30
CA ARG A 260 20.08 22.29 -24.63
C ARG A 260 21.23 23.05 -25.31
N ALA A 261 21.90 23.93 -24.54
CA ALA A 261 23.00 24.71 -25.05
C ALA A 261 24.25 23.86 -25.40
N ALA A 262 24.43 22.73 -24.72
CA ALA A 262 25.54 21.81 -24.94
C ALA A 262 25.35 20.88 -26.16
N GLY A 263 24.21 20.88 -26.82
CA GLY A 263 23.92 19.97 -27.96
C GLY A 263 23.97 18.48 -27.54
N GLU A 264 23.98 18.23 -26.25
CA GLU A 264 24.22 16.92 -25.68
C GLU A 264 23.01 15.98 -25.87
N GLY A 265 23.10 15.16 -26.90
CA GLY A 265 22.71 13.76 -26.79
C GLY A 265 23.63 13.10 -25.77
N GLY A 266 23.32 13.28 -24.50
CA GLY A 266 24.19 13.20 -23.38
C GLY A 266 25.04 11.95 -23.22
N ARG A 267 26.26 12.12 -22.73
CA ARG A 267 27.12 11.09 -22.15
C ARG A 267 26.43 10.46 -20.95
N ILE A 268 26.34 9.15 -20.93
CA ILE A 268 25.84 8.37 -19.79
C ILE A 268 26.87 8.51 -18.65
N LYS A 269 26.46 9.09 -17.52
CA LYS A 269 27.23 8.96 -16.29
C LYS A 269 26.99 7.56 -15.71
N LYS A 270 27.97 7.00 -14.99
CA LYS A 270 27.85 5.68 -14.32
C LYS A 270 26.57 5.68 -13.46
N GLY A 271 25.61 4.81 -13.81
CA GLY A 271 24.27 4.75 -13.19
C GLY A 271 23.13 5.48 -13.94
N GLU A 272 23.41 6.15 -15.08
CA GLU A 272 22.38 6.76 -15.92
C GLU A 272 22.03 5.88 -17.13
N THR A 273 20.82 6.00 -17.59
CA THR A 273 20.19 5.20 -18.66
C THR A 273 20.64 5.56 -20.07
N LEU A 274 20.53 4.63 -21.01
CA LEU A 274 20.64 4.88 -22.46
C LEU A 274 19.71 6.01 -22.91
N LYS A 275 20.27 7.04 -23.54
CA LYS A 275 19.52 8.22 -23.99
C LYS A 275 19.24 8.13 -25.50
N ALA A 276 17.97 8.22 -25.87
CA ALA A 276 17.59 8.39 -27.25
C ALA A 276 18.01 9.79 -27.77
N PRO A 277 18.34 9.96 -29.07
CA PRO A 277 18.69 11.25 -29.63
C PRO A 277 17.51 12.23 -29.49
N VAL A 278 17.79 13.43 -28.97
CA VAL A 278 16.80 14.48 -28.71
C VAL A 278 16.74 15.44 -29.88
N LYS A 279 15.53 15.69 -30.41
CA LYS A 279 15.32 16.75 -31.42
C LYS A 279 15.70 18.12 -30.82
N ALA A 280 16.37 18.99 -31.57
CA ALA A 280 16.92 20.27 -31.12
C ALA A 280 15.92 21.17 -30.34
N ASN A 281 14.63 21.08 -30.63
CA ASN A 281 13.57 21.88 -30.01
C ASN A 281 12.79 21.11 -28.90
N ALA A 282 13.17 19.88 -28.56
CA ALA A 282 12.42 19.09 -27.58
C ALA A 282 12.62 19.66 -26.17
N ARG A 283 11.50 19.89 -25.47
CA ARG A 283 11.51 20.27 -24.04
C ARG A 283 11.59 19.05 -23.11
N VAL A 284 11.38 17.86 -23.65
CA VAL A 284 11.32 16.58 -22.95
C VAL A 284 12.03 15.54 -23.78
N LYS A 285 12.82 14.69 -23.14
CA LYS A 285 13.42 13.49 -23.74
C LYS A 285 12.88 12.25 -23.08
N THR A 286 12.74 11.17 -23.83
CA THR A 286 12.48 9.85 -23.27
C THR A 286 13.81 9.20 -22.88
N VAL A 287 13.85 8.61 -21.70
CA VAL A 287 15.03 7.93 -21.15
C VAL A 287 14.60 6.57 -20.64
N LEU A 288 15.34 5.52 -21.04
CA LEU A 288 15.15 4.19 -20.47
C LEU A 288 15.87 4.13 -19.11
N ARG A 289 15.17 3.70 -18.09
CA ARG A 289 15.73 3.37 -16.77
C ARG A 289 15.87 1.87 -16.61
N PRO A 290 17.00 1.39 -16.10
CA PRO A 290 17.15 -0.01 -15.71
C PRO A 290 16.19 -0.34 -14.56
N PRO A 291 15.97 -1.64 -14.26
CA PRO A 291 15.21 -2.08 -13.10
C PRO A 291 15.68 -1.41 -11.80
N ILE A 292 14.73 -1.13 -10.91
CA ILE A 292 14.99 -0.62 -9.56
C ILE A 292 14.44 -1.66 -8.59
N TRP A 293 15.32 -2.44 -7.98
CA TRP A 293 14.97 -3.59 -7.16
C TRP A 293 14.17 -3.23 -5.90
N THR A 294 14.34 -2.02 -5.35
CA THR A 294 13.54 -1.48 -4.25
C THR A 294 12.17 -0.96 -4.70
N GLY A 295 11.92 -0.86 -6.01
CA GLY A 295 10.62 -0.44 -6.53
C GLY A 295 9.69 -1.63 -6.73
N HIS A 296 8.42 -1.46 -6.38
CA HIS A 296 7.40 -2.48 -6.65
C HIS A 296 7.16 -2.65 -8.17
N SER A 297 7.04 -3.88 -8.63
CA SER A 297 6.62 -4.24 -9.99
C SER A 297 5.19 -3.79 -10.28
N ASP A 298 4.81 -3.77 -11.54
CA ASP A 298 3.43 -3.50 -11.92
C ASP A 298 2.53 -4.68 -11.57
N PHE A 299 3.01 -5.91 -11.78
CA PHE A 299 2.30 -7.16 -11.42
C PHE A 299 3.12 -7.99 -10.43
N THR A 300 2.42 -8.77 -9.62
CA THR A 300 3.04 -9.76 -8.73
C THR A 300 3.56 -10.94 -9.55
N ASN A 301 4.80 -11.35 -9.31
CA ASN A 301 5.33 -12.59 -9.85
C ASN A 301 4.70 -13.78 -9.11
N THR A 302 3.88 -14.55 -9.82
CA THR A 302 3.12 -15.67 -9.26
C THR A 302 4.01 -16.75 -8.67
N PHE A 303 5.16 -17.05 -9.27
CA PHE A 303 6.08 -18.09 -8.78
C PHE A 303 6.80 -17.65 -7.51
N GLU A 304 7.20 -16.39 -7.43
CA GLU A 304 7.78 -15.80 -6.24
C GLU A 304 6.77 -15.79 -5.07
N PHE A 305 5.55 -15.34 -5.33
CA PHE A 305 4.49 -15.36 -4.33
C PHE A 305 4.14 -16.77 -3.86
N ALA A 306 4.01 -17.74 -4.78
CA ALA A 306 3.75 -19.14 -4.45
C ALA A 306 4.89 -19.76 -3.62
N THR A 307 6.14 -19.44 -3.95
CA THR A 307 7.31 -19.90 -3.19
C THR A 307 7.29 -19.34 -1.77
N PHE A 308 7.01 -18.04 -1.61
CA PHE A 308 6.83 -17.42 -0.30
C PHE A 308 5.69 -18.06 0.50
N MET A 309 4.52 -18.26 -0.11
CA MET A 309 3.37 -18.83 0.58
C MET A 309 3.58 -20.30 0.99
N ARG A 310 4.37 -21.07 0.24
CA ARG A 310 4.79 -22.43 0.65
C ARG A 310 5.80 -22.39 1.79
N MET A 311 6.75 -21.47 1.76
CA MET A 311 7.66 -21.22 2.89
C MET A 311 6.88 -20.86 4.16
N ALA A 312 5.79 -20.12 4.01
CA ALA A 312 4.88 -19.70 5.09
C ALA A 312 3.72 -20.70 5.34
N GLU A 313 3.91 -22.00 4.98
CA GLU A 313 2.91 -23.03 5.25
C GLU A 313 2.64 -23.16 6.75
N GLY A 314 1.36 -23.33 7.13
CA GLY A 314 0.92 -23.41 8.52
C GLY A 314 0.73 -22.08 9.23
N LEU A 315 1.18 -20.96 8.65
CA LEU A 315 0.98 -19.63 9.20
C LEU A 315 -0.32 -18.99 8.67
N THR A 316 -1.01 -18.23 9.51
CA THR A 316 -2.29 -17.58 9.18
C THR A 316 -2.14 -16.07 9.22
N PHE A 317 -2.35 -15.40 8.08
CA PHE A 317 -2.25 -13.95 7.92
C PHE A 317 -2.93 -13.50 6.63
N ASP A 318 -3.38 -12.24 6.55
CA ASP A 318 -3.87 -11.64 5.32
C ASP A 318 -2.75 -10.90 4.57
N VAL A 319 -2.85 -10.79 3.24
CA VAL A 319 -1.78 -10.20 2.41
C VAL A 319 -2.29 -8.98 1.64
N MET A 320 -1.68 -7.82 1.92
CA MET A 320 -1.85 -6.61 1.11
C MET A 320 -0.84 -6.64 -0.03
N MET A 321 -1.34 -6.73 -1.26
CA MET A 321 -0.54 -6.74 -2.47
C MET A 321 -0.21 -5.32 -2.90
N GLU A 322 1.08 -4.98 -3.03
CA GLU A 322 1.50 -3.62 -3.34
C GLU A 322 1.95 -3.40 -4.79
N GLY A 323 1.58 -4.30 -5.69
CA GLY A 323 1.78 -4.12 -7.13
C GLY A 323 1.24 -2.80 -7.64
N LYS A 324 1.94 -2.15 -8.60
CA LYS A 324 1.56 -0.82 -9.11
C LYS A 324 0.25 -0.86 -9.91
N SER A 325 -0.09 -2.00 -10.52
CA SER A 325 -1.37 -2.20 -11.22
C SER A 325 -2.54 -2.53 -10.29
N LYS A 326 -2.36 -2.45 -8.96
CA LYS A 326 -3.41 -2.49 -7.93
C LYS A 326 -4.34 -3.72 -8.06
N ASP A 327 -5.66 -3.46 -8.17
CA ASP A 327 -6.68 -4.47 -8.37
C ASP A 327 -6.44 -5.34 -9.61
N ILE A 328 -5.95 -4.77 -10.71
CA ILE A 328 -5.63 -5.53 -11.92
C ILE A 328 -4.54 -6.57 -11.64
N SER A 329 -3.48 -6.21 -10.88
CA SER A 329 -2.44 -7.15 -10.47
C SER A 329 -3.01 -8.29 -9.63
N LEU A 330 -3.95 -7.99 -8.74
CA LEU A 330 -4.59 -8.97 -7.87
C LEU A 330 -5.53 -9.89 -8.66
N LEU A 331 -6.35 -9.32 -9.55
CA LEU A 331 -7.26 -10.06 -10.42
C LEU A 331 -6.52 -11.01 -11.36
N LYS A 332 -5.33 -10.61 -11.83
CA LYS A 332 -4.44 -11.48 -12.62
C LYS A 332 -3.79 -12.58 -11.79
N LEU A 333 -3.36 -12.27 -10.57
CA LEU A 333 -2.69 -13.24 -9.69
C LEU A 333 -3.59 -14.44 -9.37
N ARG A 334 -4.89 -14.24 -9.19
CA ARG A 334 -5.83 -15.31 -8.80
C ARG A 334 -5.90 -16.48 -9.79
N PRO A 335 -6.18 -16.28 -11.09
CA PRO A 335 -6.16 -17.36 -12.08
C PRO A 335 -4.77 -17.95 -12.31
N ASP A 336 -3.71 -17.14 -12.19
CA ASP A 336 -2.35 -17.65 -12.28
C ASP A 336 -2.04 -18.61 -11.12
N LEU A 337 -2.50 -18.33 -9.91
CA LEU A 337 -2.38 -19.24 -8.77
C LEU A 337 -3.17 -20.53 -9.00
N LEU A 338 -4.39 -20.47 -9.55
CA LEU A 338 -5.14 -21.69 -9.90
C LEU A 338 -4.37 -22.57 -10.87
N ARG A 339 -3.71 -21.95 -11.85
CA ARG A 339 -2.96 -22.66 -12.88
C ARG A 339 -1.64 -23.23 -12.38
N PHE A 340 -0.86 -22.46 -11.64
CA PHE A 340 0.54 -22.77 -11.34
C PHE A 340 0.80 -23.18 -9.89
N ALA A 341 -0.12 -22.84 -8.97
CA ALA A 341 0.01 -23.10 -7.54
C ALA A 341 -1.36 -23.32 -6.87
N PRO A 342 -2.12 -24.38 -7.29
CA PRO A 342 -3.48 -24.63 -6.78
C PRO A 342 -3.51 -24.88 -5.27
N ASP A 343 -2.44 -25.37 -4.67
CA ASP A 343 -2.24 -25.49 -3.23
C ASP A 343 -2.29 -24.12 -2.52
N VAL A 344 -1.64 -23.11 -3.11
CA VAL A 344 -1.66 -21.75 -2.60
C VAL A 344 -3.01 -21.08 -2.88
N ALA A 345 -3.59 -21.27 -4.07
CA ALA A 345 -4.91 -20.74 -4.41
C ALA A 345 -5.98 -21.18 -3.39
N ALA A 346 -5.93 -22.44 -2.95
CA ALA A 346 -6.87 -22.98 -1.97
C ALA A 346 -6.83 -22.24 -0.62
N ARG A 347 -5.65 -21.76 -0.18
CA ARG A 347 -5.50 -20.99 1.08
C ARG A 347 -6.28 -19.67 1.05
N PHE A 348 -6.47 -19.09 -0.13
CA PHE A 348 -7.20 -17.84 -0.35
C PHE A 348 -8.66 -18.06 -0.80
N GLY A 349 -9.13 -19.30 -0.83
CA GLY A 349 -10.48 -19.63 -1.30
C GLY A 349 -10.75 -19.25 -2.76
N ILE A 350 -9.69 -19.17 -3.58
CA ILE A 350 -9.79 -18.84 -5.01
C ILE A 350 -10.49 -20.01 -5.74
N ARG A 351 -11.47 -19.69 -6.58
CA ARG A 351 -12.34 -20.67 -7.25
C ARG A 351 -12.01 -20.81 -8.73
N ALA A 352 -12.42 -21.94 -9.31
CA ALA A 352 -12.22 -22.22 -10.73
C ALA A 352 -12.85 -21.17 -11.66
N ASP A 353 -13.96 -20.57 -11.28
CA ASP A 353 -14.62 -19.49 -12.03
C ASP A 353 -13.84 -18.16 -12.02
N ASP A 354 -12.82 -18.00 -11.19
CA ASP A 354 -11.87 -16.88 -11.29
C ASP A 354 -11.06 -16.94 -12.59
N ALA A 355 -10.93 -18.11 -13.21
CA ALA A 355 -10.28 -18.25 -14.51
C ALA A 355 -11.10 -17.69 -15.68
N GLU A 356 -12.42 -17.66 -15.58
CA GLU A 356 -13.31 -17.08 -16.61
C GLU A 356 -13.10 -15.58 -16.75
N TRP A 357 -12.83 -14.91 -15.61
CA TRP A 357 -12.50 -13.49 -15.62
C TRP A 357 -11.21 -13.21 -16.42
N LEU A 358 -10.17 -14.04 -16.27
CA LEU A 358 -8.92 -13.89 -17.01
C LEU A 358 -9.15 -14.05 -18.50
N ALA A 359 -9.89 -15.08 -18.92
CA ALA A 359 -10.20 -15.32 -20.32
C ALA A 359 -10.96 -14.13 -20.94
N ALA A 360 -11.91 -13.55 -20.21
CA ALA A 360 -12.64 -12.37 -20.64
C ALA A 360 -11.75 -11.12 -20.70
N TYR A 361 -10.82 -10.96 -19.78
CA TYR A 361 -9.87 -9.86 -19.74
C TYR A 361 -8.84 -9.95 -20.90
N GLU A 362 -8.24 -11.13 -21.10
CA GLU A 362 -7.30 -11.39 -22.20
C GLU A 362 -7.98 -11.16 -23.57
N ALA A 363 -9.19 -11.68 -23.75
CA ALA A 363 -9.97 -11.44 -24.95
C ALA A 363 -10.37 -9.96 -25.16
N ALA A 364 -10.45 -9.18 -24.09
CA ALA A 364 -10.68 -7.73 -24.20
C ALA A 364 -9.41 -6.97 -24.59
N LEU A 365 -8.25 -7.41 -24.10
CA LEU A 365 -6.95 -6.85 -24.49
C LEU A 365 -6.63 -7.14 -25.96
N ASP A 366 -6.83 -8.38 -26.40
CA ASP A 366 -6.60 -8.78 -27.80
C ASP A 366 -7.46 -7.97 -28.77
N ARG A 367 -8.71 -7.66 -28.42
CA ARG A 367 -9.55 -6.77 -29.21
C ARG A 367 -9.04 -5.32 -29.23
N GLY A 368 -8.44 -4.84 -28.13
CA GLY A 368 -7.83 -3.52 -28.04
C GLY A 368 -6.57 -3.39 -28.90
N VAL A 369 -5.70 -4.42 -28.86
CA VAL A 369 -4.48 -4.48 -29.68
C VAL A 369 -4.81 -4.56 -31.17
N ALA A 370 -5.78 -5.38 -31.56
CA ALA A 370 -6.21 -5.46 -32.96
C ALA A 370 -6.77 -4.12 -33.50
N ALA A 371 -7.44 -3.33 -32.64
CA ALA A 371 -7.96 -2.00 -33.02
C ALA A 371 -6.84 -0.95 -33.12
N GLU A 372 -5.73 -1.08 -32.37
CA GLU A 372 -4.56 -0.20 -32.48
C GLU A 372 -3.71 -0.55 -33.72
N ASP A 373 -3.53 -1.84 -34.02
CA ASP A 373 -2.80 -2.29 -35.22
C ASP A 373 -3.53 -1.93 -36.51
N GLU A 374 -4.87 -1.90 -36.51
CA GLU A 374 -5.65 -1.41 -37.66
C GLU A 374 -5.57 0.11 -37.84
N ALA A 375 -5.35 0.88 -36.78
CA ALA A 375 -5.22 2.34 -36.81
C ALA A 375 -3.83 2.82 -37.28
N ASP A 376 -2.80 1.98 -37.19
CA ASP A 376 -1.43 2.30 -37.64
C ASP A 376 -1.15 1.91 -39.10
N VAL A 377 -2.17 1.42 -39.86
CA VAL A 377 -2.03 0.97 -41.25
C VAL A 377 -2.64 1.95 -42.27
N ASP A 378 -3.18 3.10 -41.83
CA ASP A 378 -3.69 4.17 -42.73
C ASP A 378 -2.73 5.39 -42.87
#